data_b6313f9664108e0f250255ccbf2e38ec
#
_entry.id   b6313f9664108e0f250255ccbf2e38ec
#
_cell.length_a   1.000
_cell.length_b   1.000
_cell.length_c   1.000
_cell.angle_alpha   90.00
_cell.angle_beta   90.00
_cell.angle_gamma   90.00
#
_symmetry.space_group_name_H-M   'P 1'
#
loop_
_entity.id
_entity.type
_entity.pdbx_description
1 polymer ?
#
loop_
_entity_poly.entity_id
_entity_poly.type
_entity_poly.pdbx_seq_one_letter_code
_entity_poly.pdbx_strand_id
1 'polypeptide(L)'
;MTSQAGRGLLLTMQAIRRQLAAMPHDLYLVRLIHHRTRRPFPGERLWSATQLLHPATVSFLRIRNREGCDVYLHPYADGQNAGYILLDLDRAAAGVVQRMRDNGHDPCVVLATSPGHLQAWIHVSTSPLDPSRATAIARQLAREYGGDPASADWRHLGRLAGFTNQKPARRIGCGYAPWVKILHAQPVLAPNADALVETAGNRRPLTAEPLSHPRTASLAAANAGAIYHHYVRQWRIPQRFPRPDWSIVDLWVARCLLSLGLPPATVEDVVRLGSPLFPRQHGDPDDYLRRTLARAYLPFSPKGDPV
;
A
#
# COMPACT_ATOMS: atom_id res chain seq x y z
N MET A 1 -16.47 -39.84 -7.19
CA MET A 1 -17.23 -38.61 -6.84
C MET A 1 -16.35 -37.75 -5.94
N THR A 2 -15.86 -36.59 -6.40
CA THR A 2 -15.09 -35.65 -5.57
C THR A 2 -16.03 -35.09 -4.49
N SER A 3 -15.63 -35.17 -3.23
CA SER A 3 -16.41 -34.60 -2.14
C SER A 3 -16.63 -33.10 -2.36
N GLN A 4 -17.71 -32.53 -1.81
CA GLN A 4 -18.01 -31.09 -1.92
C GLN A 4 -16.85 -30.22 -1.43
N ALA A 5 -16.10 -30.70 -0.43
CA ALA A 5 -14.88 -30.06 0.07
C ALA A 5 -13.75 -30.04 -0.99
N GLY A 6 -13.57 -31.11 -1.75
CA GLY A 6 -12.60 -31.22 -2.83
C GLY A 6 -12.93 -30.29 -4.00
N ARG A 7 -14.21 -30.18 -4.37
CA ARG A 7 -14.66 -29.25 -5.43
C ARG A 7 -14.35 -27.79 -5.08
N GLY A 8 -14.59 -27.37 -3.84
CA GLY A 8 -14.29 -26.01 -3.40
C GLY A 8 -12.77 -25.70 -3.41
N LEU A 9 -11.92 -26.66 -3.10
CA LEU A 9 -10.47 -26.51 -3.20
C LEU A 9 -10.03 -26.32 -4.65
N LEU A 10 -10.53 -27.14 -5.55
CA LEU A 10 -10.21 -27.07 -6.98
C LEU A 10 -10.61 -25.74 -7.60
N LEU A 11 -11.81 -25.22 -7.28
CA LEU A 11 -12.26 -23.90 -7.76
C LEU A 11 -11.36 -22.76 -7.25
N THR A 12 -10.94 -22.82 -5.98
CA THR A 12 -9.98 -21.82 -5.45
C THR A 12 -8.65 -21.92 -6.16
N MET A 13 -8.12 -23.13 -6.37
CA MET A 13 -6.85 -23.33 -7.11
C MET A 13 -6.94 -22.83 -8.55
N GLN A 14 -8.07 -23.05 -9.24
CA GLN A 14 -8.29 -22.53 -10.59
C GLN A 14 -8.30 -21.00 -10.62
N ALA A 15 -8.96 -20.35 -9.64
CA ALA A 15 -8.96 -18.89 -9.56
C ALA A 15 -7.55 -18.33 -9.31
N ILE A 16 -6.80 -18.91 -8.37
CA ILE A 16 -5.42 -18.53 -8.12
C ILE A 16 -4.59 -18.71 -9.39
N ARG A 17 -4.65 -19.86 -10.05
CA ARG A 17 -3.88 -20.15 -11.28
C ARG A 17 -4.17 -19.12 -12.37
N ARG A 18 -5.43 -18.75 -12.57
CA ARG A 18 -5.80 -17.74 -13.59
C ARG A 18 -5.25 -16.37 -13.26
N GLN A 19 -5.29 -15.95 -11.98
CA GLN A 19 -4.74 -14.66 -11.58
C GLN A 19 -3.22 -14.64 -11.74
N LEU A 20 -2.51 -15.66 -11.28
CA LEU A 20 -1.05 -15.74 -11.40
C LEU A 20 -0.58 -15.83 -12.86
N ALA A 21 -1.31 -16.55 -13.71
CA ALA A 21 -1.00 -16.63 -15.14
C ALA A 21 -1.14 -15.28 -15.85
N ALA A 22 -2.02 -14.39 -15.37
CA ALA A 22 -2.17 -13.05 -15.91
C ALA A 22 -1.15 -12.04 -15.32
N MET A 23 -0.46 -12.41 -14.24
CA MET A 23 0.54 -11.60 -13.56
C MET A 23 1.80 -12.45 -13.31
N PRO A 24 2.44 -13.00 -14.38
CA PRO A 24 3.59 -13.89 -14.19
C PRO A 24 4.72 -13.19 -13.48
N HIS A 25 5.22 -13.82 -12.40
CA HIS A 25 6.36 -13.35 -11.63
C HIS A 25 6.98 -14.53 -10.85
N ASP A 26 8.24 -14.39 -10.45
CA ASP A 26 8.97 -15.46 -9.75
C ASP A 26 8.43 -15.68 -8.34
N LEU A 27 8.22 -14.58 -7.62
CA LEU A 27 7.78 -14.59 -6.23
C LEU A 27 6.59 -13.65 -6.01
N TYR A 28 5.74 -14.04 -5.10
CA TYR A 28 4.59 -13.26 -4.66
C TYR A 28 4.62 -13.09 -3.15
N LEU A 29 4.48 -11.86 -2.70
CA LEU A 29 4.21 -11.55 -1.31
C LEU A 29 2.75 -11.87 -1.01
N VAL A 30 2.50 -12.79 -0.09
CA VAL A 30 1.16 -13.10 0.39
C VAL A 30 1.00 -12.66 1.83
N ARG A 31 -0.06 -11.92 2.08
CA ARG A 31 -0.39 -11.40 3.41
C ARG A 31 -1.81 -11.80 3.80
N LEU A 32 -1.96 -12.27 5.03
CA LEU A 32 -3.24 -12.53 5.66
C LEU A 32 -3.52 -11.40 6.65
N ILE A 33 -4.69 -10.75 6.53
CA ILE A 33 -5.09 -9.66 7.42
C ILE A 33 -6.44 -10.01 8.03
N HIS A 34 -6.48 -10.16 9.36
CA HIS A 34 -7.72 -10.47 10.05
C HIS A 34 -8.61 -9.22 10.13
N HIS A 35 -9.84 -9.31 9.61
CA HIS A 35 -10.73 -8.16 9.39
C HIS A 35 -11.16 -7.42 10.67
N ARG A 36 -11.27 -8.11 11.83
CA ARG A 36 -11.65 -7.48 13.11
C ARG A 36 -10.47 -6.76 13.76
N THR A 37 -9.34 -7.43 13.83
CA THR A 37 -8.16 -6.91 14.55
C THR A 37 -7.30 -6.02 13.67
N ARG A 38 -7.51 -6.05 12.35
CA ARG A 38 -6.65 -5.43 11.32
C ARG A 38 -5.18 -5.81 11.45
N ARG A 39 -4.87 -6.81 12.28
CA ARG A 39 -3.51 -7.30 12.46
C ARG A 39 -3.15 -8.26 11.33
N PRO A 40 -1.98 -8.10 10.74
CA PRO A 40 -1.46 -9.12 9.84
C PRO A 40 -1.24 -10.42 10.63
N PHE A 41 -1.55 -11.55 10.00
CA PHE A 41 -1.14 -12.83 10.53
C PHE A 41 0.39 -12.88 10.59
N PRO A 42 1.02 -13.41 11.65
CA PRO A 42 2.47 -13.38 11.80
C PRO A 42 3.19 -14.00 10.60
N GLY A 43 4.14 -13.25 10.05
CA GLY A 43 4.98 -13.65 8.91
C GLY A 43 4.39 -13.26 7.55
N GLU A 44 5.06 -12.33 6.88
CA GLU A 44 4.93 -12.18 5.43
C GLU A 44 5.51 -13.42 4.79
N ARG A 45 4.83 -13.94 3.77
CA ARG A 45 5.28 -15.14 3.08
C ARG A 45 5.53 -14.84 1.63
N LEU A 46 6.75 -15.15 1.20
CA LEU A 46 7.12 -15.12 -0.21
C LEU A 46 6.95 -16.54 -0.75
N TRP A 47 6.12 -16.67 -1.77
CA TRP A 47 5.87 -17.93 -2.45
C TRP A 47 5.99 -17.79 -3.96
N SER A 48 6.57 -18.81 -4.59
CA SER A 48 6.47 -18.98 -6.04
C SER A 48 5.03 -19.38 -6.42
N ALA A 49 4.71 -19.28 -7.71
CA ALA A 49 3.41 -19.74 -8.23
C ALA A 49 3.15 -21.22 -7.89
N THR A 50 4.19 -22.08 -7.99
CA THR A 50 4.09 -23.50 -7.66
C THR A 50 3.77 -23.72 -6.18
N GLN A 51 4.43 -22.98 -5.29
CA GLN A 51 4.17 -23.06 -3.84
C GLN A 51 2.76 -22.55 -3.48
N LEU A 52 2.31 -21.44 -4.13
CA LEU A 52 0.95 -20.91 -3.93
C LEU A 52 -0.13 -21.88 -4.41
N LEU A 53 0.13 -22.61 -5.49
CA LEU A 53 -0.82 -23.60 -6.05
C LEU A 53 -0.73 -24.97 -5.39
N HIS A 54 0.17 -25.17 -4.44
CA HIS A 54 0.25 -26.45 -3.72
C HIS A 54 -1.04 -26.67 -2.89
N PRO A 55 -1.67 -27.84 -2.96
CA PRO A 55 -2.97 -28.10 -2.27
C PRO A 55 -2.96 -27.79 -0.77
N ALA A 56 -1.86 -28.09 -0.07
CA ALA A 56 -1.72 -27.80 1.35
C ALA A 56 -1.70 -26.28 1.62
N THR A 57 -1.00 -25.49 0.78
CA THR A 57 -0.96 -24.02 0.89
C THR A 57 -2.35 -23.43 0.68
N VAL A 58 -3.05 -23.86 -0.37
CA VAL A 58 -4.42 -23.38 -0.63
C VAL A 58 -5.38 -23.78 0.49
N SER A 59 -5.27 -25.01 1.02
CA SER A 59 -6.06 -25.47 2.17
C SER A 59 -5.80 -24.60 3.40
N PHE A 60 -4.54 -24.33 3.72
CA PHE A 60 -4.15 -23.41 4.79
C PHE A 60 -4.78 -22.02 4.62
N LEU A 61 -4.64 -21.40 3.45
CA LEU A 61 -5.22 -20.08 3.16
C LEU A 61 -6.75 -20.10 3.29
N ARG A 62 -7.42 -21.16 2.85
CA ARG A 62 -8.87 -21.32 3.00
C ARG A 62 -9.31 -21.40 4.44
N ILE A 63 -8.55 -22.12 5.29
CA ILE A 63 -8.82 -22.18 6.74
C ILE A 63 -8.71 -20.77 7.33
N ARG A 64 -7.60 -20.05 7.08
CA ARG A 64 -7.41 -18.68 7.58
C ARG A 64 -8.50 -17.73 7.07
N ASN A 65 -8.94 -17.88 5.81
CA ASN A 65 -10.02 -17.05 5.27
C ASN A 65 -11.36 -17.32 5.99
N ARG A 66 -11.68 -18.58 6.30
CA ARG A 66 -12.88 -18.93 7.09
C ARG A 66 -12.82 -18.37 8.52
N GLU A 67 -11.63 -18.29 9.10
CA GLU A 67 -11.39 -17.71 10.42
C GLU A 67 -11.44 -16.18 10.42
N GLY A 68 -11.71 -15.56 9.28
CA GLY A 68 -11.89 -14.11 9.15
C GLY A 68 -10.68 -13.36 8.63
N CYS A 69 -9.68 -14.04 8.07
CA CYS A 69 -8.58 -13.38 7.39
C CYS A 69 -8.91 -13.11 5.92
N ASP A 70 -8.70 -11.89 5.47
CA ASP A 70 -8.59 -11.58 4.05
C ASP A 70 -7.24 -12.05 3.50
N VAL A 71 -7.22 -12.55 2.28
CA VAL A 71 -6.00 -13.00 1.59
C VAL A 71 -5.60 -11.98 0.55
N TYR A 72 -4.40 -11.45 0.68
CA TYR A 72 -3.83 -10.44 -0.22
C TYR A 72 -2.58 -10.97 -0.90
N LEU A 73 -2.30 -10.41 -2.08
CA LEU A 73 -1.16 -10.76 -2.91
C LEU A 73 -0.55 -9.51 -3.54
N HIS A 74 0.78 -9.54 -3.73
CA HIS A 74 1.52 -8.57 -4.55
C HIS A 74 2.69 -9.29 -5.23
N PRO A 75 2.94 -9.14 -6.56
CA PRO A 75 4.17 -9.60 -7.19
C PRO A 75 5.38 -8.95 -6.52
N TYR A 76 6.38 -9.73 -6.13
CA TYR A 76 7.45 -9.28 -5.25
C TYR A 76 8.75 -9.01 -6.02
N ALA A 77 9.26 -7.79 -5.90
CA ALA A 77 10.63 -7.42 -6.24
C ALA A 77 11.25 -6.75 -5.02
N ASP A 78 12.46 -7.14 -4.64
CA ASP A 78 13.10 -6.67 -3.41
C ASP A 78 13.31 -5.14 -3.43
N GLY A 79 12.67 -4.45 -2.48
CA GLY A 79 12.74 -2.99 -2.36
C GLY A 79 12.15 -2.20 -3.55
N GLN A 80 11.55 -2.86 -4.54
CA GLN A 80 11.04 -2.25 -5.77
C GLN A 80 9.61 -2.73 -6.08
N ASN A 81 8.96 -2.10 -7.05
CA ASN A 81 7.71 -2.60 -7.61
C ASN A 81 8.02 -3.54 -8.79
N ALA A 82 7.36 -4.67 -8.83
CA ALA A 82 7.55 -5.69 -9.87
C ALA A 82 6.93 -5.33 -11.24
N GLY A 83 6.67 -4.06 -11.50
CA GLY A 83 6.05 -3.59 -12.76
C GLY A 83 4.52 -3.68 -12.77
N TYR A 84 3.87 -4.02 -11.66
CA TYR A 84 2.43 -4.13 -11.55
C TYR A 84 1.87 -3.06 -10.63
N ILE A 85 0.90 -2.30 -11.13
CA ILE A 85 0.20 -1.24 -10.40
C ILE A 85 -1.21 -1.70 -10.07
N LEU A 86 -1.60 -1.60 -8.80
CA LEU A 86 -2.95 -1.87 -8.34
C LEU A 86 -3.78 -0.59 -8.29
N LEU A 87 -5.00 -0.67 -8.79
CA LEU A 87 -6.06 0.32 -8.57
C LEU A 87 -7.19 -0.31 -7.76
N ASP A 88 -7.53 0.30 -6.63
CA ASP A 88 -8.72 -0.03 -5.85
C ASP A 88 -9.86 0.91 -6.31
N LEU A 89 -10.85 0.35 -6.99
CA LEU A 89 -11.92 1.05 -7.68
C LEU A 89 -13.22 0.92 -6.88
N ASP A 90 -13.24 1.51 -5.71
CA ASP A 90 -14.43 1.55 -4.85
C ASP A 90 -15.49 2.48 -5.47
N ARG A 91 -16.68 1.94 -5.76
CA ARG A 91 -17.79 2.66 -6.40
C ARG A 91 -17.43 3.21 -7.79
N ALA A 92 -16.60 2.49 -8.52
CA ALA A 92 -16.22 2.89 -9.86
C ALA A 92 -17.45 3.09 -10.76
N ALA A 93 -17.38 4.11 -11.61
CA ALA A 93 -18.40 4.36 -12.61
C ALA A 93 -18.53 3.14 -13.55
N ALA A 94 -19.74 2.86 -14.00
CA ALA A 94 -19.97 1.86 -15.04
C ALA A 94 -19.05 2.17 -16.24
N GLY A 95 -18.42 1.12 -16.80
CA GLY A 95 -17.53 1.29 -17.96
C GLY A 95 -16.09 1.74 -17.62
N VAL A 96 -15.69 1.87 -16.35
CA VAL A 96 -14.32 2.29 -16.00
C VAL A 96 -13.25 1.40 -16.64
N VAL A 97 -13.46 0.08 -16.65
CA VAL A 97 -12.51 -0.87 -17.25
C VAL A 97 -12.41 -0.68 -18.77
N GLN A 98 -13.54 -0.39 -19.43
CA GLN A 98 -13.53 -0.08 -20.87
C GLN A 98 -12.77 1.22 -21.15
N ARG A 99 -13.01 2.26 -20.36
CA ARG A 99 -12.26 3.53 -20.47
C ARG A 99 -10.76 3.34 -20.23
N MET A 100 -10.36 2.43 -19.34
CA MET A 100 -8.94 2.07 -19.15
C MET A 100 -8.35 1.48 -20.42
N ARG A 101 -9.08 0.58 -21.09
CA ARG A 101 -8.68 -0.02 -22.37
C ARG A 101 -8.58 1.01 -23.48
N ASP A 102 -9.61 1.85 -23.62
CA ASP A 102 -9.64 2.89 -24.63
C ASP A 102 -8.47 3.87 -24.51
N ASN A 103 -7.97 4.07 -23.30
CA ASN A 103 -6.79 4.89 -23.01
C ASN A 103 -5.46 4.11 -23.09
N GLY A 104 -5.47 2.84 -23.47
CA GLY A 104 -4.26 2.01 -23.55
C GLY A 104 -3.69 1.61 -22.19
N HIS A 105 -4.48 1.66 -21.12
CA HIS A 105 -4.13 1.21 -19.76
C HIS A 105 -4.81 -0.13 -19.46
N ASP A 106 -4.69 -1.09 -20.36
CA ASP A 106 -5.34 -2.40 -20.27
C ASP A 106 -4.97 -3.11 -18.97
N PRO A 107 -5.96 -3.46 -18.10
CA PRO A 107 -5.69 -4.25 -16.93
C PRO A 107 -5.37 -5.69 -17.32
N CYS A 108 -4.28 -6.24 -16.77
CA CYS A 108 -3.99 -7.67 -16.89
C CYS A 108 -4.92 -8.52 -15.99
N VAL A 109 -5.40 -7.95 -14.86
CA VAL A 109 -6.37 -8.60 -13.98
C VAL A 109 -7.42 -7.59 -13.53
N VAL A 110 -8.70 -7.99 -13.57
CA VAL A 110 -9.80 -7.27 -12.93
C VAL A 110 -10.53 -8.22 -12.01
N LEU A 111 -10.66 -7.83 -10.75
CA LEU A 111 -11.36 -8.59 -9.70
C LEU A 111 -12.60 -7.84 -9.24
N ALA A 112 -13.73 -8.54 -9.10
CA ALA A 112 -14.84 -8.09 -8.27
C ALA A 112 -14.58 -8.54 -6.83
N THR A 113 -14.32 -7.60 -5.92
CA THR A 113 -13.98 -7.90 -4.52
C THR A 113 -15.21 -7.94 -3.61
N SER A 114 -16.29 -7.28 -4.02
CA SER A 114 -17.63 -7.29 -3.46
C SER A 114 -18.59 -6.55 -4.41
N PRO A 115 -19.90 -6.57 -4.22
CA PRO A 115 -20.82 -5.82 -5.07
C PRO A 115 -20.42 -4.34 -5.16
N GLY A 116 -20.24 -3.81 -6.37
CA GLY A 116 -19.86 -2.43 -6.64
C GLY A 116 -18.40 -2.07 -6.35
N HIS A 117 -17.53 -3.05 -6.05
CA HIS A 117 -16.11 -2.82 -5.74
C HIS A 117 -15.21 -3.68 -6.62
N LEU A 118 -14.31 -3.02 -7.33
CA LEU A 118 -13.37 -3.65 -8.23
C LEU A 118 -11.92 -3.40 -7.77
N GLN A 119 -11.03 -4.30 -8.16
CA GLN A 119 -9.59 -4.08 -8.17
C GLN A 119 -9.06 -4.39 -9.55
N ALA A 120 -8.22 -3.51 -10.09
CA ALA A 120 -7.57 -3.69 -11.38
C ALA A 120 -6.06 -3.68 -11.21
N TRP A 121 -5.38 -4.68 -11.76
CA TRP A 121 -3.94 -4.72 -11.89
C TRP A 121 -3.54 -4.35 -13.30
N ILE A 122 -2.61 -3.42 -13.44
CA ILE A 122 -2.07 -2.97 -14.71
C ILE A 122 -0.58 -3.34 -14.73
N HIS A 123 -0.15 -4.08 -15.74
CA HIS A 123 1.26 -4.37 -15.98
C HIS A 123 1.86 -3.21 -16.77
N VAL A 124 2.72 -2.42 -16.14
CA VAL A 124 3.28 -1.18 -16.70
C VAL A 124 4.77 -1.27 -17.02
N SER A 125 5.44 -2.34 -16.60
CA SER A 125 6.87 -2.54 -16.90
C SER A 125 7.26 -4.00 -16.74
N THR A 126 8.09 -4.48 -17.65
CA THR A 126 8.73 -5.81 -17.54
C THR A 126 9.97 -5.81 -16.64
N SER A 127 10.45 -4.62 -16.28
CA SER A 127 11.56 -4.42 -15.33
C SER A 127 11.03 -3.83 -14.02
N PRO A 128 11.67 -4.11 -12.88
CA PRO A 128 11.30 -3.51 -11.62
C PRO A 128 11.38 -1.98 -11.66
N LEU A 129 10.43 -1.32 -11.01
CA LEU A 129 10.34 0.14 -10.91
C LEU A 129 10.72 0.59 -9.50
N ASP A 130 11.41 1.72 -9.41
CA ASP A 130 11.67 2.32 -8.11
C ASP A 130 10.36 2.74 -7.41
N PRO A 131 10.33 2.75 -6.07
CA PRO A 131 9.12 3.03 -5.29
C PRO A 131 8.47 4.37 -5.61
N SER A 132 9.27 5.41 -5.91
CA SER A 132 8.76 6.75 -6.17
C SER A 132 8.06 6.81 -7.51
N ARG A 133 8.64 6.21 -8.53
CA ARG A 133 8.07 6.12 -9.89
C ARG A 133 6.79 5.30 -9.90
N ALA A 134 6.82 4.11 -9.31
CA ALA A 134 5.62 3.26 -9.22
C ALA A 134 4.48 3.94 -8.44
N THR A 135 4.79 4.66 -7.35
CA THR A 135 3.81 5.44 -6.61
C THR A 135 3.25 6.61 -7.43
N ALA A 136 4.08 7.28 -8.24
CA ALA A 136 3.63 8.36 -9.12
C ALA A 136 2.65 7.84 -10.17
N ILE A 137 2.93 6.68 -10.79
CA ILE A 137 2.04 6.00 -11.73
C ILE A 137 0.72 5.61 -11.03
N ALA A 138 0.80 4.96 -9.87
CA ALA A 138 -0.38 4.56 -9.11
C ALA A 138 -1.31 5.75 -8.81
N ARG A 139 -0.75 6.86 -8.35
CA ARG A 139 -1.49 8.10 -8.07
C ARG A 139 -2.06 8.77 -9.32
N GLN A 140 -1.36 8.71 -10.43
CA GLN A 140 -1.85 9.22 -11.71
C GLN A 140 -3.08 8.43 -12.15
N LEU A 141 -2.98 7.10 -12.20
CA LEU A 141 -4.06 6.22 -12.62
C LEU A 141 -5.26 6.28 -11.64
N ALA A 142 -5.00 6.36 -10.33
CA ALA A 142 -6.06 6.51 -9.35
C ALA A 142 -6.87 7.82 -9.56
N ARG A 143 -6.21 8.94 -9.85
CA ARG A 143 -6.89 10.21 -10.19
C ARG A 143 -7.71 10.11 -11.48
N GLU A 144 -7.15 9.46 -12.48
CA GLU A 144 -7.77 9.35 -13.81
C GLU A 144 -9.03 8.47 -13.79
N TYR A 145 -8.99 7.37 -13.03
CA TYR A 145 -10.07 6.39 -12.99
C TYR A 145 -10.92 6.40 -11.73
N GLY A 146 -10.69 7.35 -10.83
CA GLY A 146 -11.46 7.45 -9.58
C GLY A 146 -11.11 6.35 -8.58
N GLY A 147 -9.85 5.90 -8.59
CA GLY A 147 -9.34 4.95 -7.61
C GLY A 147 -9.14 5.59 -6.22
N ASP A 148 -9.07 4.75 -5.19
CA ASP A 148 -8.80 5.21 -3.82
C ASP A 148 -7.39 5.77 -3.69
N PRO A 149 -7.21 7.09 -3.40
CA PRO A 149 -5.89 7.67 -3.24
C PRO A 149 -5.07 7.07 -2.09
N ALA A 150 -5.73 6.52 -1.07
CA ALA A 150 -5.06 5.89 0.07
C ALA A 150 -4.43 4.53 -0.30
N SER A 151 -4.88 3.93 -1.39
CA SER A 151 -4.32 2.68 -1.93
C SER A 151 -3.31 2.90 -3.06
N ALA A 152 -3.06 4.16 -3.46
CA ALA A 152 -2.21 4.50 -4.60
C ALA A 152 -0.73 4.59 -4.20
N ASP A 153 -0.11 3.46 -3.94
CA ASP A 153 1.32 3.34 -3.64
C ASP A 153 1.96 2.14 -4.38
N TRP A 154 3.29 2.09 -4.38
CA TRP A 154 4.09 1.14 -5.14
C TRP A 154 3.96 -0.32 -4.69
N ARG A 155 3.52 -0.58 -3.47
CA ARG A 155 3.46 -1.91 -2.84
C ARG A 155 2.07 -2.28 -2.34
N HIS A 156 1.04 -1.60 -2.81
CA HIS A 156 -0.33 -1.87 -2.36
C HIS A 156 -0.73 -3.31 -2.67
N LEU A 157 -1.34 -3.96 -1.68
CA LEU A 157 -1.71 -5.37 -1.76
C LEU A 157 -3.11 -5.52 -2.35
N GLY A 158 -3.24 -6.24 -3.46
CA GLY A 158 -4.53 -6.63 -4.01
C GLY A 158 -5.05 -7.94 -3.43
N ARG A 159 -6.33 -8.17 -3.55
CA ARG A 159 -6.95 -9.42 -3.09
C ARG A 159 -6.55 -10.58 -3.98
N LEU A 160 -6.38 -11.75 -3.37
CA LEU A 160 -6.22 -13.01 -4.11
C LEU A 160 -7.60 -13.59 -4.44
N ALA A 161 -7.81 -13.92 -5.71
CA ALA A 161 -9.06 -14.50 -6.19
C ALA A 161 -9.33 -15.90 -5.61
N GLY A 162 -10.61 -16.27 -5.53
CA GLY A 162 -11.02 -17.58 -5.03
C GLY A 162 -11.15 -17.67 -3.50
N PHE A 163 -11.07 -16.53 -2.81
CA PHE A 163 -11.33 -16.36 -1.39
C PHE A 163 -12.51 -15.42 -1.16
N THR A 164 -13.02 -15.38 0.06
CA THR A 164 -14.10 -14.46 0.42
C THR A 164 -13.53 -13.18 1.04
N ASN A 165 -14.20 -12.06 0.77
CA ASN A 165 -13.91 -10.77 1.38
C ASN A 165 -14.54 -10.71 2.78
N GLN A 166 -13.71 -10.78 3.81
CA GLN A 166 -14.14 -10.89 5.20
C GLN A 166 -14.49 -9.54 5.86
N LYS A 167 -14.33 -8.39 5.14
CA LYS A 167 -14.71 -7.07 5.67
C LYS A 167 -16.21 -7.05 6.04
N PRO A 168 -16.60 -6.74 7.30
CA PRO A 168 -18.02 -6.76 7.70
C PRO A 168 -18.92 -5.86 6.85
N ALA A 169 -18.43 -4.66 6.49
CA ALA A 169 -19.15 -3.72 5.65
C ALA A 169 -19.39 -4.21 4.20
N ARG A 170 -18.80 -5.33 3.81
CA ARG A 170 -18.95 -5.92 2.46
C ARG A 170 -19.85 -7.14 2.44
N ARG A 171 -20.38 -7.56 3.58
CA ARG A 171 -21.31 -8.70 3.65
C ARG A 171 -22.59 -8.41 2.87
N ILE A 172 -23.05 -9.41 2.13
CA ILE A 172 -24.32 -9.33 1.39
C ILE A 172 -25.50 -9.59 2.32
N GLY A 173 -26.73 -9.26 1.88
CA GLY A 173 -27.94 -9.22 2.71
C GLY A 173 -28.26 -10.47 3.53
N CYS A 174 -27.76 -11.64 3.12
CA CYS A 174 -27.87 -12.90 3.89
C CYS A 174 -26.71 -13.13 4.89
N GLY A 175 -25.86 -12.14 5.13
CA GLY A 175 -24.72 -12.23 6.06
C GLY A 175 -23.47 -12.92 5.52
N TYR A 176 -23.50 -13.42 4.29
CA TYR A 176 -22.35 -14.09 3.69
C TYR A 176 -21.28 -13.10 3.21
N ALA A 177 -20.01 -13.48 3.39
CA ALA A 177 -18.88 -12.78 2.82
C ALA A 177 -18.83 -13.00 1.29
N PRO A 178 -18.77 -11.94 0.46
CA PRO A 178 -18.75 -12.08 -1.00
C PRO A 178 -17.45 -12.73 -1.47
N TRP A 179 -17.53 -13.50 -2.55
CA TRP A 179 -16.36 -14.08 -3.20
C TRP A 179 -15.60 -13.02 -4.00
N VAL A 180 -14.27 -13.06 -3.90
CA VAL A 180 -13.38 -12.34 -4.81
C VAL A 180 -13.34 -13.11 -6.14
N LYS A 181 -13.96 -12.53 -7.16
CA LYS A 181 -14.15 -13.17 -8.48
C LYS A 181 -13.28 -12.49 -9.53
N ILE A 182 -12.71 -13.29 -10.43
CA ILE A 182 -12.02 -12.78 -11.62
C ILE A 182 -13.07 -12.40 -12.66
N LEU A 183 -13.08 -11.13 -13.08
CA LEU A 183 -13.85 -10.64 -14.20
C LEU A 183 -13.03 -10.69 -15.50
N HIS A 184 -11.72 -10.39 -15.39
CA HIS A 184 -10.76 -10.45 -16.49
C HIS A 184 -9.41 -10.91 -15.98
N ALA A 185 -8.71 -11.74 -16.76
CA ALA A 185 -7.33 -12.15 -16.45
C ALA A 185 -6.64 -12.58 -17.76
N GLN A 186 -5.69 -11.76 -18.23
CA GLN A 186 -4.86 -12.01 -19.41
C GLN A 186 -3.47 -11.37 -19.18
N PRO A 187 -2.38 -12.06 -19.51
CA PRO A 187 -1.05 -11.49 -19.41
C PRO A 187 -0.85 -10.46 -20.52
N VAL A 188 -0.98 -9.19 -20.18
CA VAL A 188 -0.81 -8.07 -21.12
C VAL A 188 -0.01 -6.96 -20.46
N LEU A 189 1.00 -6.46 -21.15
CA LEU A 189 1.63 -5.18 -20.84
C LEU A 189 0.70 -4.08 -21.39
N ALA A 190 0.42 -3.07 -20.59
CA ALA A 190 -0.47 -1.99 -21.00
C ALA A 190 0.11 -1.30 -22.26
N PRO A 191 -0.70 -1.06 -23.33
CA PRO A 191 -0.22 -0.43 -24.56
C PRO A 191 0.51 0.90 -24.33
N ASN A 192 0.06 1.72 -23.38
CA ASN A 192 0.68 2.99 -23.01
C ASN A 192 1.64 2.89 -21.80
N ALA A 193 2.20 1.70 -21.51
CA ALA A 193 3.11 1.47 -20.40
C ALA A 193 4.32 2.40 -20.43
N ASP A 194 4.98 2.53 -21.57
CA ASP A 194 6.18 3.37 -21.73
C ASP A 194 5.87 4.84 -21.44
N ALA A 195 4.76 5.36 -21.96
CA ALA A 195 4.33 6.73 -21.69
C ALA A 195 4.03 6.98 -20.21
N LEU A 196 3.46 6.00 -19.50
CA LEU A 196 3.24 6.08 -18.05
C LEU A 196 4.59 6.14 -17.30
N VAL A 197 5.53 5.27 -17.66
CA VAL A 197 6.85 5.18 -17.02
C VAL A 197 7.67 6.43 -17.30
N GLU A 198 7.68 6.93 -18.53
CA GLU A 198 8.36 8.18 -18.91
C GLU A 198 7.76 9.41 -18.21
N THR A 199 6.43 9.56 -18.23
CA THR A 199 5.75 10.67 -17.57
C THR A 199 6.03 10.68 -16.08
N ALA A 200 6.09 9.51 -15.43
CA ALA A 200 6.43 9.39 -14.02
C ALA A 200 7.93 9.67 -13.77
N GLY A 201 8.81 9.35 -14.72
CA GLY A 201 10.24 9.64 -14.66
C GLY A 201 10.57 11.11 -14.88
N ASN A 202 9.87 11.75 -15.82
CA ASN A 202 10.02 13.18 -16.15
C ASN A 202 9.29 14.09 -15.15
N ARG A 203 8.32 13.58 -14.42
CA ARG A 203 7.90 14.26 -13.21
C ARG A 203 9.06 14.14 -12.24
N ARG A 204 9.95 15.14 -12.28
CA ARG A 204 10.69 15.59 -11.10
C ARG A 204 9.76 15.31 -9.92
N PRO A 205 10.20 14.54 -8.87
CA PRO A 205 9.32 14.32 -7.73
C PRO A 205 8.61 15.64 -7.55
N LEU A 206 7.26 15.61 -7.38
CA LEU A 206 6.57 16.80 -6.92
C LEU A 206 7.30 17.19 -5.64
N THR A 207 8.45 17.80 -5.81
CA THR A 207 8.83 18.86 -4.94
C THR A 207 7.55 19.66 -4.91
N ALA A 208 6.76 19.50 -3.82
CA ALA A 208 5.86 20.57 -3.44
C ALA A 208 6.53 21.80 -4.01
N GLU A 209 5.82 22.55 -4.92
CA GLU A 209 6.43 23.80 -5.44
C GLU A 209 7.24 24.33 -4.30
N PRO A 210 8.51 24.62 -4.47
CA PRO A 210 9.21 25.21 -3.39
C PRO A 210 8.36 26.45 -3.08
N LEU A 211 7.51 26.32 -2.07
CA LEU A 211 7.18 27.47 -1.25
C LEU A 211 8.56 28.03 -1.06
N SER A 212 8.87 29.12 -1.79
CA SER A 212 10.17 29.75 -1.89
C SER A 212 10.93 29.57 -0.58
N HIS A 213 11.58 28.39 -0.46
CA HIS A 213 12.36 28.06 0.71
C HIS A 213 13.61 28.88 0.52
N PRO A 214 13.94 29.77 1.44
CA PRO A 214 15.22 30.43 1.40
C PRO A 214 16.27 29.32 1.29
N ARG A 215 17.06 29.39 0.22
CA ARG A 215 18.25 28.57 -0.04
C ARG A 215 18.98 28.34 1.28
N THR A 216 19.25 27.07 1.58
CA THR A 216 20.22 26.52 2.53
C THR A 216 21.19 27.55 3.15
N ALA A 217 20.65 28.39 3.99
CA ALA A 217 21.39 29.11 5.02
C ALA A 217 20.74 28.64 6.31
N SER A 218 21.56 28.06 7.21
CA SER A 218 21.25 27.76 8.59
C SER A 218 19.82 28.13 8.98
N LEU A 219 18.90 27.14 9.02
CA LEU A 219 17.59 27.34 9.64
C LEU A 219 17.90 27.71 11.09
N ALA A 220 17.88 29.03 11.38
CA ALA A 220 18.10 29.52 12.73
C ALA A 220 17.14 28.80 13.65
N ALA A 221 17.61 28.37 14.81
CA ALA A 221 16.83 27.62 15.82
C ALA A 221 15.42 28.20 16.09
N ALA A 222 15.22 29.49 15.85
CA ALA A 222 13.93 30.18 15.94
C ALA A 222 12.83 29.65 15.01
N ASN A 223 13.17 28.98 13.89
CA ASN A 223 12.18 28.47 12.92
C ASN A 223 11.93 26.96 13.05
N ALA A 224 12.77 26.21 13.75
CA ALA A 224 12.67 24.77 13.83
C ALA A 224 11.36 24.29 14.51
N GLY A 225 10.99 24.91 15.62
CA GLY A 225 9.71 24.63 16.28
C GLY A 225 8.50 25.00 15.43
N ALA A 226 8.57 26.07 14.63
CA ALA A 226 7.50 26.49 13.74
C ALA A 226 7.25 25.45 12.63
N ILE A 227 8.31 24.79 12.12
CA ILE A 227 8.20 23.70 11.14
C ILE A 227 7.45 22.52 11.72
N TYR A 228 7.79 22.09 12.92
CA TYR A 228 7.07 21.00 13.60
C TYR A 228 5.57 21.31 13.74
N HIS A 229 5.25 22.49 14.28
CA HIS A 229 3.86 22.92 14.45
C HIS A 229 3.10 23.13 13.15
N HIS A 230 3.81 23.45 12.04
CA HIS A 230 3.21 23.48 10.72
C HIS A 230 2.65 22.09 10.36
N TYR A 231 3.41 21.02 10.50
CA TYR A 231 2.94 19.67 10.20
C TYR A 231 1.84 19.20 11.14
N VAL A 232 1.94 19.51 12.44
CA VAL A 232 0.89 19.21 13.44
C VAL A 232 -0.46 19.84 13.03
N ARG A 233 -0.44 21.10 12.58
CA ARG A 233 -1.64 21.78 12.07
C ARG A 233 -2.10 21.23 10.73
N GLN A 234 -1.19 21.03 9.78
CA GLN A 234 -1.51 20.51 8.45
C GLN A 234 -2.18 19.12 8.53
N TRP A 235 -1.70 18.26 9.39
CA TRP A 235 -2.28 16.93 9.60
C TRP A 235 -3.46 16.92 10.55
N ARG A 236 -3.82 18.08 11.11
CA ARG A 236 -4.93 18.26 12.07
C ARG A 236 -4.83 17.27 13.24
N ILE A 237 -3.62 17.11 13.80
CA ILE A 237 -3.35 16.10 14.82
C ILE A 237 -4.27 16.23 16.03
N PRO A 238 -4.46 17.42 16.67
CA PRO A 238 -5.33 17.55 17.84
C PRO A 238 -6.81 17.25 17.54
N GLN A 239 -7.28 17.56 16.32
CA GLN A 239 -8.66 17.31 15.90
C GLN A 239 -8.93 15.84 15.59
N ARG A 240 -7.93 15.14 15.03
CA ARG A 240 -8.05 13.73 14.64
C ARG A 240 -7.79 12.77 15.79
N PHE A 241 -6.95 13.19 16.74
CA PHE A 241 -6.51 12.39 17.87
C PHE A 241 -6.64 13.20 19.15
N PRO A 242 -7.72 13.04 19.95
CA PRO A 242 -7.92 13.81 21.20
C PRO A 242 -6.80 13.64 22.23
N ARG A 243 -6.10 12.52 22.19
CA ARG A 243 -4.91 12.21 23.00
C ARG A 243 -3.84 11.60 22.09
N PRO A 244 -3.11 12.44 21.33
CA PRO A 244 -2.12 11.93 20.39
C PRO A 244 -0.92 11.33 21.13
N ASP A 245 -0.40 10.21 20.62
CA ASP A 245 0.93 9.74 21.00
C ASP A 245 1.97 10.60 20.29
N TRP A 246 2.55 11.53 21.01
CA TRP A 246 3.51 12.47 20.46
C TRP A 246 4.78 11.79 19.96
N SER A 247 5.14 10.60 20.46
CA SER A 247 6.29 9.86 19.93
C SER A 247 6.05 9.36 18.50
N ILE A 248 4.81 9.04 18.18
CA ILE A 248 4.39 8.68 16.82
C ILE A 248 4.38 9.91 15.91
N VAL A 249 3.89 11.05 16.43
CA VAL A 249 3.90 12.32 15.68
C VAL A 249 5.33 12.76 15.37
N ASP A 250 6.25 12.66 16.34
CA ASP A 250 7.67 12.94 16.15
C ASP A 250 8.28 12.09 15.04
N LEU A 251 7.96 10.79 15.04
CA LEU A 251 8.43 9.88 14.00
C LEU A 251 7.86 10.26 12.62
N TRP A 252 6.60 10.67 12.54
CA TRP A 252 5.99 11.10 11.27
C TRP A 252 6.63 12.40 10.75
N VAL A 253 6.84 13.38 11.62
CA VAL A 253 7.52 14.63 11.27
C VAL A 253 8.95 14.34 10.80
N ALA A 254 9.72 13.54 11.57
CA ALA A 254 11.08 13.17 11.21
C ALA A 254 11.14 12.48 9.82
N ARG A 255 10.27 11.51 9.57
CA ARG A 255 10.19 10.84 8.26
C ARG A 255 9.86 11.80 7.11
N CYS A 256 8.89 12.68 7.33
CA CYS A 256 8.51 13.66 6.31
C CYS A 256 9.69 14.57 5.97
N LEU A 257 10.38 15.11 6.96
CA LEU A 257 11.51 16.01 6.77
C LEU A 257 12.73 15.32 6.11
N LEU A 258 13.04 14.09 6.53
CA LEU A 258 14.08 13.29 5.90
C LEU A 258 13.74 12.96 4.44
N SER A 259 12.47 12.66 4.14
CA SER A 259 12.02 12.40 2.77
C SER A 259 12.09 13.65 1.86
N LEU A 260 12.08 14.83 2.45
CA LEU A 260 12.31 16.12 1.78
C LEU A 260 13.81 16.46 1.63
N GLY A 261 14.70 15.57 2.10
CA GLY A 261 16.15 15.76 1.97
C GLY A 261 16.78 16.69 3.02
N LEU A 262 16.08 16.98 4.12
CA LEU A 262 16.69 17.78 5.19
C LEU A 262 17.78 16.98 5.90
N PRO A 263 18.91 17.63 6.29
CA PRO A 263 19.96 17.00 7.06
C PRO A 263 19.45 16.44 8.39
N PRO A 264 19.94 15.28 8.87
CA PRO A 264 19.53 14.68 10.14
C PRO A 264 19.61 15.65 11.34
N ALA A 265 20.68 16.43 11.44
CA ALA A 265 20.86 17.41 12.51
C ALA A 265 19.74 18.47 12.51
N THR A 266 19.30 18.94 11.34
CA THR A 266 18.18 19.88 11.21
C THR A 266 16.88 19.22 11.66
N VAL A 267 16.66 17.94 11.32
CA VAL A 267 15.47 17.19 11.74
C VAL A 267 15.46 16.97 13.26
N GLU A 268 16.61 16.71 13.86
CA GLU A 268 16.76 16.65 15.32
C GLU A 268 16.33 17.96 15.99
N ASP A 269 16.81 19.10 15.47
CA ASP A 269 16.44 20.43 15.98
C ASP A 269 14.94 20.70 15.87
N VAL A 270 14.33 20.31 14.74
CA VAL A 270 12.88 20.47 14.52
C VAL A 270 12.08 19.66 15.54
N VAL A 271 12.44 18.40 15.77
CA VAL A 271 11.76 17.57 16.76
C VAL A 271 12.05 18.05 18.19
N ARG A 272 13.29 18.39 18.51
CA ARG A 272 13.70 18.89 19.84
C ARG A 272 12.96 20.16 20.25
N LEU A 273 12.79 21.08 19.32
CA LEU A 273 12.22 22.41 19.59
C LEU A 273 10.71 22.48 19.37
N GLY A 274 10.12 21.52 18.66
CA GLY A 274 8.71 21.54 18.33
C GLY A 274 7.86 20.50 19.04
N SER A 275 8.43 19.38 19.45
CA SER A 275 7.67 18.31 20.08
C SER A 275 7.27 18.64 21.52
N PRO A 276 6.00 18.39 21.91
CA PRO A 276 5.54 18.52 23.29
C PRO A 276 6.24 17.56 24.27
N LEU A 277 7.02 16.59 23.77
CA LEU A 277 7.80 15.70 24.63
C LEU A 277 9.11 16.33 25.12
N PHE A 278 9.44 17.54 24.67
CA PHE A 278 10.67 18.24 25.09
C PHE A 278 10.35 19.52 25.88
N PRO A 279 11.14 19.83 26.93
CA PRO A 279 12.21 19.00 27.51
C PRO A 279 11.62 17.72 28.14
N ARG A 280 12.29 16.58 27.92
CA ARG A 280 11.83 15.30 28.49
C ARG A 280 12.06 15.29 30.02
N GLN A 281 11.00 14.90 30.71
CA GLN A 281 11.09 14.74 32.21
C GLN A 281 11.78 13.43 32.62
N HIS A 282 11.80 12.42 31.71
CA HIS A 282 12.39 11.10 31.95
C HIS A 282 13.16 10.61 30.71
N GLY A 283 14.32 10.00 30.95
CA GLY A 283 15.18 9.40 29.95
C GLY A 283 16.12 10.41 29.26
N ASP A 284 17.03 9.90 28.44
CA ASP A 284 18.02 10.67 27.70
C ASP A 284 17.37 11.26 26.44
N PRO A 285 17.31 12.60 26.28
CA PRO A 285 16.75 13.25 25.09
C PRO A 285 17.50 12.91 23.79
N ASP A 286 18.82 12.79 23.86
CA ASP A 286 19.65 12.52 22.69
C ASP A 286 19.51 11.07 22.23
N ASP A 287 19.40 10.13 23.17
CA ASP A 287 19.08 8.74 22.85
C ASP A 287 17.70 8.60 22.22
N TYR A 288 16.72 9.34 22.70
CA TYR A 288 15.39 9.36 22.10
C TYR A 288 15.42 9.85 20.65
N LEU A 289 16.08 10.98 20.37
CA LEU A 289 16.19 11.54 19.03
C LEU A 289 16.93 10.60 18.09
N ARG A 290 18.07 10.05 18.54
CA ARG A 290 18.84 9.06 17.78
C ARG A 290 17.99 7.85 17.38
N ARG A 291 17.20 7.29 18.30
CA ARG A 291 16.30 6.15 18.03
C ARG A 291 15.15 6.55 17.10
N THR A 292 14.58 7.73 17.29
CA THR A 292 13.51 8.26 16.43
C THR A 292 14.00 8.45 15.00
N LEU A 293 15.18 9.04 14.81
CA LEU A 293 15.78 9.21 13.49
C LEU A 293 16.19 7.88 12.87
N ALA A 294 16.84 6.99 13.61
CA ALA A 294 17.18 5.66 13.13
C ALA A 294 15.93 4.91 12.63
N ARG A 295 14.82 5.02 13.38
CA ARG A 295 13.53 4.44 12.99
C ARG A 295 12.88 5.17 11.80
N ALA A 296 13.14 6.46 11.64
CA ALA A 296 12.64 7.24 10.51
C ALA A 296 13.32 6.88 9.18
N TYR A 297 14.57 6.45 9.21
CA TYR A 297 15.30 5.93 8.05
C TYR A 297 14.88 4.50 7.66
N LEU A 298 14.38 3.71 8.61
CA LEU A 298 13.94 2.36 8.29
C LEU A 298 12.71 2.42 7.39
N PRO A 299 12.64 1.60 6.34
CA PRO A 299 11.41 1.42 5.60
C PRO A 299 10.30 1.01 6.57
N PHE A 300 9.09 1.51 6.33
CA PHE A 300 7.93 1.29 7.20
C PHE A 300 7.77 -0.19 7.51
N SER A 301 8.18 -0.62 8.69
CA SER A 301 7.84 -1.95 9.21
C SER A 301 6.54 -1.80 9.99
N PRO A 302 5.44 -2.44 9.58
CA PRO A 302 4.16 -2.32 10.28
C PRO A 302 4.13 -3.18 11.55
N LYS A 303 5.18 -3.14 12.37
CA LYS A 303 5.18 -3.70 13.71
C LYS A 303 5.07 -2.56 14.72
N GLY A 304 3.85 -2.36 15.23
CA GLY A 304 3.61 -1.75 16.51
C GLY A 304 3.43 -0.24 16.53
N ASP A 305 2.49 0.31 15.75
CA ASP A 305 1.84 1.55 16.16
C ASP A 305 0.40 1.21 16.57
N PRO A 306 0.02 1.44 17.83
CA PRO A 306 -1.39 1.37 18.22
C PRO A 306 -2.14 2.49 17.49
N VAL A 307 -3.25 2.11 16.87
CA VAL A 307 -4.26 3.00 16.29
C VAL A 307 -4.92 3.83 17.37
#